data_73999aabe3bbe57a2a9e4e1fdd6075a2
#
_entry.id   73999aabe3bbe57a2a9e4e1fdd6075a2
#
_cell.length_a   1.000
_cell.length_b   1.000
_cell.length_c   1.000
_cell.angle_alpha   90.00
_cell.angle_beta   90.00
_cell.angle_gamma   90.00
#
_symmetry.space_group_name_H-M   'P 1'
#
loop_
_entity.id
_entity.type
_entity.pdbx_description
1 polymer ?
#
loop_
_entity_poly.entity_id
_entity_poly.type
_entity_poly.pdbx_seq_one_letter_code
_entity_poly.pdbx_strand_id
1 'polypeptide(L)'
;LETQSTEKKDIRPIVLKNGIFVVGHPRSGTSLACQLLQSAGVGFPSDFGGDDYNKSGYFELETGKELEKKLIDKAMTEENVLELNKIVARLNDGAGLTGLKIVHVPALFFFRHIAKDKKMRVVFIFRNPADVRSSMFKRGISQFKLSWFDNNNALVAAHENIPKSIVISYEALIAGRPGIRRAFKKIGFQVDMGVIRREEQTQKNSRIVLTADEQRLYKVLKRLERESCR
;
A
#
# COMPACT_ATOMS: atom_id res chain seq x y z
N LEU A 1 -26.21 -44.62 -14.70
CA LEU A 1 -25.03 -43.87 -14.27
C LEU A 1 -25.05 -42.53 -15.00
N GLU A 2 -25.68 -41.52 -14.39
CA GLU A 2 -25.67 -40.15 -14.87
C GLU A 2 -24.34 -39.53 -14.50
N THR A 3 -23.50 -39.30 -15.49
CA THR A 3 -22.31 -38.48 -15.38
C THR A 3 -22.75 -37.02 -15.22
N GLN A 4 -22.80 -36.50 -14.00
CA GLN A 4 -22.90 -35.09 -13.75
C GLN A 4 -21.64 -34.43 -14.30
N SER A 5 -21.75 -33.83 -15.46
CA SER A 5 -20.77 -32.90 -16.01
C SER A 5 -20.78 -31.67 -15.10
N THR A 6 -19.80 -31.58 -14.20
CA THR A 6 -19.50 -30.35 -13.45
C THR A 6 -18.96 -29.34 -14.47
N GLU A 7 -19.84 -28.48 -14.99
CA GLU A 7 -19.40 -27.30 -15.73
C GLU A 7 -18.42 -26.52 -14.84
N LYS A 8 -17.14 -26.52 -15.24
CA LYS A 8 -16.14 -25.63 -14.66
C LYS A 8 -16.59 -24.20 -14.95
N LYS A 9 -17.20 -23.54 -13.98
CA LYS A 9 -17.47 -22.10 -14.06
C LYS A 9 -16.12 -21.38 -14.25
N ASP A 10 -15.95 -20.77 -15.42
CA ASP A 10 -14.81 -19.92 -15.76
C ASP A 10 -14.81 -18.70 -14.80
N ILE A 11 -14.04 -18.79 -13.73
CA ILE A 11 -13.98 -17.78 -12.68
C ILE A 11 -13.10 -16.63 -13.18
N ARG A 12 -13.72 -15.52 -13.54
CA ARG A 12 -13.02 -14.32 -14.03
C ARG A 12 -12.90 -13.26 -12.92
N PRO A 13 -11.77 -12.51 -12.91
CA PRO A 13 -11.61 -11.38 -12.01
C PRO A 13 -12.67 -10.29 -12.26
N ILE A 14 -13.28 -9.79 -11.18
CA ILE A 14 -14.18 -8.62 -11.23
C ILE A 14 -13.34 -7.35 -11.44
N VAL A 15 -13.84 -6.43 -12.24
CA VAL A 15 -13.16 -5.15 -12.49
C VAL A 15 -13.40 -4.17 -11.35
N LEU A 16 -12.33 -3.58 -10.82
CA LEU A 16 -12.40 -2.48 -9.86
C LEU A 16 -12.82 -1.18 -10.58
N LYS A 17 -13.94 -0.59 -10.17
CA LYS A 17 -14.52 0.60 -10.84
C LYS A 17 -13.74 1.88 -10.56
N ASN A 18 -13.51 2.21 -9.30
CA ASN A 18 -12.87 3.45 -8.85
C ASN A 18 -11.97 3.16 -7.66
N GLY A 19 -10.74 2.73 -7.92
CA GLY A 19 -9.83 2.34 -6.85
C GLY A 19 -8.59 3.23 -6.73
N ILE A 20 -8.18 3.45 -5.51
CA ILE A 20 -6.84 3.94 -5.20
C ILE A 20 -6.12 2.93 -4.31
N PHE A 21 -4.85 2.72 -4.57
CA PHE A 21 -4.02 1.85 -3.76
C PHE A 21 -3.03 2.67 -2.94
N VAL A 22 -2.91 2.36 -1.65
CA VAL A 22 -1.83 2.82 -0.79
C VAL A 22 -0.91 1.64 -0.55
N VAL A 23 0.32 1.74 -1.05
CA VAL A 23 1.21 0.60 -1.14
C VAL A 23 2.57 0.91 -0.52
N GLY A 24 3.09 0.01 0.31
CA GLY A 24 4.41 0.17 0.89
C GLY A 24 4.73 -0.89 1.94
N HIS A 25 6.00 -1.05 2.24
CA HIS A 25 6.45 -2.00 3.26
C HIS A 25 5.74 -1.75 4.61
N PRO A 26 5.40 -2.79 5.38
CA PRO A 26 4.88 -2.61 6.74
C PRO A 26 5.76 -1.66 7.55
N ARG A 27 5.17 -0.83 8.41
CA ARG A 27 5.86 0.19 9.24
C ARG A 27 6.43 1.39 8.47
N SER A 28 6.06 1.56 7.20
CA SER A 28 6.48 2.71 6.38
C SER A 28 5.52 3.91 6.41
N GLY A 29 4.41 3.83 7.17
CA GLY A 29 3.44 4.94 7.26
C GLY A 29 2.28 4.85 6.27
N THR A 30 1.99 3.67 5.75
CA THR A 30 0.85 3.44 4.83
C THR A 30 -0.49 3.83 5.46
N SER A 31 -0.71 3.57 6.77
CA SER A 31 -1.92 4.02 7.47
C SER A 31 -2.07 5.54 7.50
N LEU A 32 -0.97 6.29 7.67
CA LEU A 32 -1.00 7.75 7.61
C LEU A 32 -1.40 8.27 6.22
N ALA A 33 -0.90 7.61 5.16
CA ALA A 33 -1.33 7.95 3.80
C ALA A 33 -2.81 7.63 3.56
N CYS A 34 -3.36 6.56 4.15
CA CYS A 34 -4.79 6.28 4.13
C CYS A 34 -5.59 7.39 4.81
N GLN A 35 -5.16 7.88 5.98
CA GLN A 35 -5.81 9.02 6.69
C GLN A 35 -5.84 10.28 5.82
N LEU A 36 -4.73 10.60 5.14
CA LEU A 36 -4.68 11.73 4.22
C LEU A 36 -5.66 11.57 3.07
N LEU A 37 -5.78 10.39 2.50
CA LEU A 37 -6.75 10.14 1.43
C LEU A 37 -8.19 10.13 1.95
N GLN A 38 -8.44 9.69 3.19
CA GLN A 38 -9.75 9.83 3.83
C GLN A 38 -10.16 11.30 3.97
N SER A 39 -9.23 12.20 4.29
CA SER A 39 -9.52 13.64 4.31
C SER A 39 -9.93 14.21 2.93
N ALA A 40 -9.60 13.48 1.85
CA ALA A 40 -10.00 13.78 0.48
C ALA A 40 -11.20 12.95 0.00
N GLY A 41 -11.95 12.32 0.91
CA GLY A 41 -13.18 11.58 0.60
C GLY A 41 -12.99 10.14 0.12
N VAL A 42 -11.80 9.55 0.28
CA VAL A 42 -11.59 8.13 -0.06
C VAL A 42 -12.00 7.24 1.09
N GLY A 43 -12.93 6.31 0.86
CA GLY A 43 -13.31 5.27 1.83
C GLY A 43 -12.29 4.13 1.86
N PHE A 44 -11.85 3.72 3.05
CA PHE A 44 -11.01 2.55 3.23
C PHE A 44 -11.74 1.52 4.10
N PRO A 45 -12.26 0.43 3.53
CA PRO A 45 -12.83 -0.64 4.33
C PRO A 45 -11.71 -1.27 5.18
N SER A 46 -12.00 -1.53 6.46
CA SER A 46 -11.05 -2.10 7.40
C SER A 46 -11.76 -3.09 8.31
N ASP A 47 -11.11 -4.23 8.57
CA ASP A 47 -11.56 -5.22 9.56
C ASP A 47 -10.81 -5.04 10.90
N PHE A 48 -9.80 -4.15 10.94
CA PHE A 48 -8.98 -3.88 12.11
C PHE A 48 -9.17 -2.46 12.62
N GLY A 49 -9.46 -2.34 13.90
CA GLY A 49 -9.48 -1.06 14.61
C GLY A 49 -8.08 -0.51 14.89
N GLY A 50 -8.03 0.57 15.70
CA GLY A 50 -6.79 1.11 16.22
C GLY A 50 -6.30 0.36 17.47
N ASP A 51 -5.01 0.53 17.76
CA ASP A 51 -4.35 0.07 18.98
C ASP A 51 -3.43 1.19 19.54
N ASP A 52 -2.71 0.91 20.63
CA ASP A 52 -1.78 1.86 21.24
C ASP A 52 -0.66 2.33 20.31
N TYR A 53 -0.36 1.56 19.27
CA TYR A 53 0.68 1.86 18.28
C TYR A 53 0.15 2.52 17.01
N ASN A 54 -1.16 2.45 16.77
CA ASN A 54 -1.82 3.04 15.61
C ASN A 54 -3.29 3.36 15.95
N LYS A 55 -3.48 4.41 16.73
CA LYS A 55 -4.79 4.82 17.24
C LYS A 55 -5.84 5.06 16.16
N SER A 56 -5.42 5.45 14.96
CA SER A 56 -6.30 5.75 13.84
C SER A 56 -6.73 4.53 13.02
N GLY A 57 -6.27 3.32 13.38
CA GLY A 57 -6.60 2.08 12.70
C GLY A 57 -5.62 1.66 11.61
N TYR A 58 -5.76 0.43 11.17
CA TYR A 58 -4.81 -0.20 10.26
C TYR A 58 -5.19 -0.07 8.79
N PHE A 59 -6.48 0.17 8.46
CA PHE A 59 -6.98 0.26 7.08
C PHE A 59 -6.71 -1.01 6.27
N GLU A 60 -6.80 -2.16 6.91
CA GLU A 60 -6.52 -3.46 6.31
C GLU A 60 -7.77 -4.34 6.33
N LEU A 61 -7.96 -5.11 5.24
CA LEU A 61 -8.89 -6.20 5.19
C LEU A 61 -8.17 -7.48 5.60
N GLU A 62 -8.77 -8.30 6.47
CA GLU A 62 -8.20 -9.58 6.88
C GLU A 62 -7.97 -10.49 5.67
N THR A 63 -9.01 -10.67 4.85
CA THR A 63 -8.93 -11.39 3.58
C THR A 63 -7.86 -10.81 2.65
N GLY A 64 -7.72 -9.48 2.60
CA GLY A 64 -6.70 -8.81 1.79
C GLY A 64 -5.30 -9.16 2.24
N LYS A 65 -5.07 -9.15 3.54
CA LYS A 65 -3.78 -9.45 4.15
C LYS A 65 -3.34 -10.91 3.93
N GLU A 66 -4.27 -11.86 4.04
CA GLU A 66 -3.97 -13.27 3.77
C GLU A 66 -3.78 -13.52 2.27
N LEU A 67 -4.60 -12.90 1.42
CA LEU A 67 -4.43 -12.98 -0.03
C LEU A 67 -3.07 -12.42 -0.48
N GLU A 68 -2.64 -11.26 0.04
CA GLU A 68 -1.32 -10.69 -0.27
C GLU A 68 -0.19 -11.69 0.00
N LYS A 69 -0.24 -12.42 1.10
CA LYS A 69 0.76 -13.44 1.44
C LYS A 69 0.76 -14.60 0.44
N LYS A 70 -0.41 -15.08 0.03
CA LYS A 70 -0.56 -16.14 -0.97
C LYS A 70 -0.04 -15.70 -2.34
N LEU A 71 -0.32 -14.45 -2.74
CA LEU A 71 0.10 -13.89 -4.03
C LEU A 71 1.60 -13.66 -4.16
N ILE A 72 2.33 -13.47 -3.06
CA ILE A 72 3.80 -13.40 -3.08
C ILE A 72 4.38 -14.76 -3.51
N ASP A 73 3.76 -15.85 -3.08
CA ASP A 73 4.27 -17.22 -3.30
C ASP A 73 3.81 -17.81 -4.65
N LYS A 74 3.06 -17.10 -5.47
CA LYS A 74 2.97 -17.37 -6.92
C LYS A 74 1.66 -17.66 -7.61
N ALA A 75 0.47 -17.72 -7.13
CA ALA A 75 -0.48 -18.17 -8.14
C ALA A 75 -1.81 -17.44 -8.14
N MET A 76 -2.19 -16.96 -9.30
CA MET A 76 -3.58 -16.70 -9.64
C MET A 76 -4.29 -18.06 -9.79
N THR A 77 -4.49 -18.75 -8.67
CA THR A 77 -5.36 -19.93 -8.60
C THR A 77 -6.82 -19.47 -8.64
N GLU A 78 -7.75 -20.36 -9.02
CA GLU A 78 -9.19 -20.07 -8.96
C GLU A 78 -9.61 -19.60 -7.57
N GLU A 79 -9.08 -20.22 -6.50
CA GLU A 79 -9.31 -19.80 -5.11
C GLU A 79 -8.87 -18.37 -4.86
N ASN A 80 -7.66 -17.98 -5.29
CA ASN A 80 -7.16 -16.62 -5.12
C ASN A 80 -7.98 -15.60 -5.92
N VAL A 81 -8.48 -15.96 -7.09
CA VAL A 81 -9.39 -15.11 -7.87
C VAL A 81 -10.72 -14.93 -7.17
N LEU A 82 -11.27 -15.96 -6.54
CA LEU A 82 -12.50 -15.85 -5.73
C LEU A 82 -12.30 -14.91 -4.55
N GLU A 83 -11.21 -15.06 -3.79
CA GLU A 83 -10.90 -14.15 -2.68
C GLU A 83 -10.68 -12.70 -3.16
N LEU A 84 -9.99 -12.54 -4.26
CA LEU A 84 -9.80 -11.24 -4.89
C LEU A 84 -11.14 -10.61 -5.28
N ASN A 85 -12.06 -11.39 -5.87
CA ASN A 85 -13.38 -10.93 -6.25
C ASN A 85 -14.21 -10.47 -5.05
N LYS A 86 -14.11 -11.14 -3.89
CA LYS A 86 -14.76 -10.68 -2.65
C LYS A 86 -14.27 -9.30 -2.23
N ILE A 87 -12.94 -9.08 -2.28
CA ILE A 87 -12.35 -7.78 -1.96
C ILE A 87 -12.84 -6.71 -2.94
N VAL A 88 -12.80 -7.00 -4.24
CA VAL A 88 -13.22 -6.05 -5.28
C VAL A 88 -14.70 -5.74 -5.20
N ALA A 89 -15.55 -6.74 -4.92
CA ALA A 89 -16.98 -6.50 -4.68
C ALA A 89 -17.17 -5.52 -3.53
N ARG A 90 -16.53 -5.76 -2.38
CA ARG A 90 -16.58 -4.86 -1.22
C ARG A 90 -16.07 -3.45 -1.53
N LEU A 91 -15.04 -3.30 -2.37
CA LEU A 91 -14.56 -2.00 -2.82
C LEU A 91 -15.53 -1.32 -3.79
N ASN A 92 -16.21 -2.08 -4.64
CA ASN A 92 -17.16 -1.57 -5.62
C ASN A 92 -18.52 -1.20 -5.02
N ASP A 93 -18.88 -1.75 -3.86
CA ASP A 93 -20.15 -1.47 -3.15
C ASP A 93 -20.16 -0.10 -2.47
N GLY A 94 -19.00 0.53 -2.31
CA GLY A 94 -18.88 1.88 -1.77
C GLY A 94 -19.49 2.93 -2.71
N ALA A 95 -20.25 3.89 -2.14
CA ALA A 95 -20.90 4.96 -2.90
C ALA A 95 -19.94 5.98 -3.54
N GLY A 96 -18.62 5.84 -3.40
CA GLY A 96 -17.63 6.80 -3.85
C GLY A 96 -16.31 6.17 -4.24
N LEU A 97 -15.25 6.95 -4.07
CA LEU A 97 -13.89 6.46 -4.23
C LEU A 97 -13.52 5.55 -3.06
N THR A 98 -13.06 4.36 -3.38
CA THR A 98 -12.59 3.40 -2.39
C THR A 98 -11.10 3.14 -2.54
N GLY A 99 -10.43 2.92 -1.42
CA GLY A 99 -9.01 2.64 -1.36
C GLY A 99 -8.72 1.28 -0.74
N LEU A 100 -7.63 0.67 -1.19
CA LEU A 100 -7.08 -0.54 -0.61
C LEU A 100 -5.64 -0.29 -0.18
N LYS A 101 -5.31 -0.67 1.05
CA LYS A 101 -3.95 -0.67 1.54
C LYS A 101 -3.30 -2.02 1.26
N ILE A 102 -2.09 -2.01 0.69
CA ILE A 102 -1.29 -3.18 0.34
C ILE A 102 0.09 -3.03 0.99
N VAL A 103 0.50 -4.00 1.79
CA VAL A 103 1.80 -3.96 2.49
C VAL A 103 2.86 -4.88 1.88
N HIS A 104 2.46 -5.74 0.95
CA HIS A 104 3.36 -6.56 0.15
C HIS A 104 3.32 -6.08 -1.31
N VAL A 105 4.23 -5.19 -1.66
CA VAL A 105 4.23 -4.51 -2.98
C VAL A 105 4.09 -5.46 -4.17
N PRO A 106 4.72 -6.65 -4.22
CA PRO A 106 4.53 -7.60 -5.33
C PRO A 106 3.08 -8.03 -5.55
N ALA A 107 2.24 -8.05 -4.49
CA ALA A 107 0.82 -8.37 -4.63
C ALA A 107 0.08 -7.35 -5.52
N LEU A 108 0.56 -6.10 -5.61
CA LEU A 108 -0.01 -5.07 -6.47
C LEU A 108 -0.05 -5.49 -7.94
N PHE A 109 0.90 -6.29 -8.41
CA PHE A 109 0.90 -6.76 -9.80
C PHE A 109 -0.33 -7.61 -10.12
N PHE A 110 -0.85 -8.36 -9.15
CA PHE A 110 -2.09 -9.12 -9.31
C PHE A 110 -3.32 -8.22 -9.28
N PHE A 111 -3.36 -7.25 -8.37
CA PHE A 111 -4.43 -6.26 -8.33
C PHE A 111 -4.48 -5.41 -9.62
N ARG A 112 -3.35 -5.23 -10.32
CA ARG A 112 -3.31 -4.57 -11.63
C ARG A 112 -4.10 -5.32 -12.70
N HIS A 113 -4.15 -6.64 -12.66
CA HIS A 113 -4.94 -7.44 -13.62
C HIS A 113 -6.45 -7.23 -13.46
N ILE A 114 -6.91 -6.96 -12.23
CA ILE A 114 -8.32 -6.63 -11.98
C ILE A 114 -8.64 -5.17 -12.24
N ALA A 115 -7.73 -4.30 -11.89
CA ALA A 115 -7.83 -2.90 -12.25
C ALA A 115 -7.46 -2.71 -13.73
N LYS A 116 -8.03 -3.44 -14.68
CA LYS A 116 -7.80 -3.33 -16.14
C LYS A 116 -7.81 -1.89 -16.65
N ASP A 117 -7.85 -0.95 -15.73
CA ASP A 117 -8.17 0.41 -16.00
C ASP A 117 -6.93 1.29 -15.96
N LYS A 118 -6.77 2.07 -17.03
CA LYS A 118 -5.90 3.26 -17.14
C LYS A 118 -6.14 4.30 -16.01
N LYS A 119 -7.11 4.07 -15.13
CA LYS A 119 -7.50 4.92 -13.99
C LYS A 119 -6.89 4.50 -12.65
N MET A 120 -6.15 3.39 -12.59
CA MET A 120 -5.48 2.96 -11.36
C MET A 120 -4.56 4.07 -10.83
N ARG A 121 -4.79 4.46 -9.58
CA ARG A 121 -4.00 5.46 -8.88
C ARG A 121 -3.29 4.79 -7.71
N VAL A 122 -2.01 5.09 -7.54
CA VAL A 122 -1.20 4.46 -6.49
C VAL A 122 -0.40 5.51 -5.72
N VAL A 123 -0.48 5.44 -4.41
CA VAL A 123 0.40 6.16 -3.49
C VAL A 123 1.39 5.15 -2.91
N PHE A 124 2.63 5.23 -3.34
CA PHE A 124 3.71 4.44 -2.80
C PHE A 124 4.34 5.15 -1.59
N ILE A 125 4.40 4.43 -0.48
CA ILE A 125 4.96 4.94 0.77
C ILE A 125 6.20 4.14 1.15
N PHE A 126 7.30 4.85 1.39
CA PHE A 126 8.53 4.26 1.91
C PHE A 126 9.01 5.00 3.16
N ARG A 127 9.92 4.39 3.89
CA ARG A 127 10.54 4.94 5.09
C ARG A 127 11.99 4.49 5.17
N ASN A 128 12.82 5.27 5.88
CA ASN A 128 14.19 4.87 6.15
C ASN A 128 14.26 3.44 6.73
N PRO A 129 15.07 2.54 6.16
CA PRO A 129 15.10 1.13 6.60
C PRO A 129 15.53 0.96 8.05
N ALA A 130 16.40 1.83 8.59
CA ALA A 130 16.78 1.80 10.00
C ALA A 130 15.58 2.11 10.91
N ASP A 131 14.75 3.09 10.53
CA ASP A 131 13.55 3.45 11.29
C ASP A 131 12.47 2.38 11.20
N VAL A 132 12.35 1.68 10.06
CA VAL A 132 11.47 0.52 9.91
C VAL A 132 11.89 -0.59 10.87
N ARG A 133 13.18 -0.98 10.86
CA ARG A 133 13.72 -1.99 11.78
C ARG A 133 13.52 -1.61 13.24
N SER A 134 13.79 -0.35 13.61
CA SER A 134 13.53 0.13 14.96
C SER A 134 12.04 0.01 15.35
N SER A 135 11.14 0.33 14.43
CA SER A 135 9.69 0.19 14.66
C SER A 135 9.25 -1.26 14.77
N MET A 136 9.88 -2.17 14.05
CA MET A 136 9.65 -3.61 14.17
C MET A 136 10.11 -4.13 15.54
N PHE A 137 11.33 -3.82 15.92
CA PHE A 137 11.91 -4.23 17.19
C PHE A 137 11.06 -3.82 18.39
N LYS A 138 10.57 -2.58 18.41
CA LYS A 138 9.66 -2.07 19.47
C LYS A 138 8.36 -2.88 19.60
N ARG A 139 7.96 -3.61 18.56
CA ARG A 139 6.74 -4.45 18.54
C ARG A 139 7.04 -5.95 18.67
N GLY A 140 8.27 -6.33 18.95
CA GLY A 140 8.67 -7.73 18.99
C GLY A 140 8.57 -8.45 17.64
N ILE A 141 8.58 -7.69 16.52
CA ILE A 141 8.51 -8.27 15.17
C ILE A 141 9.93 -8.52 14.69
N SER A 142 10.32 -9.78 14.53
CA SER A 142 11.66 -10.17 14.07
C SER A 142 11.84 -9.98 12.56
N GLN A 143 10.82 -10.36 11.78
CA GLN A 143 10.87 -10.25 10.32
C GLN A 143 9.47 -10.18 9.70
N PHE A 144 9.41 -9.67 8.46
CA PHE A 144 8.25 -9.78 7.58
C PHE A 144 8.53 -10.79 6.47
N LYS A 145 7.49 -11.24 5.77
CA LYS A 145 7.60 -12.19 4.66
C LYS A 145 8.53 -11.68 3.54
N LEU A 146 8.53 -10.37 3.30
CA LEU A 146 9.46 -9.70 2.38
C LEU A 146 10.36 -8.75 3.14
N SER A 147 11.65 -8.73 2.79
CA SER A 147 12.59 -7.76 3.33
C SER A 147 12.20 -6.33 2.92
N TRP A 148 12.73 -5.33 3.64
CA TRP A 148 12.58 -3.93 3.25
C TRP A 148 13.11 -3.70 1.83
N PHE A 149 14.24 -4.32 1.50
CA PHE A 149 14.90 -4.19 0.19
C PHE A 149 14.03 -4.76 -0.92
N ASP A 150 13.56 -6.00 -0.81
CA ASP A 150 12.76 -6.67 -1.85
C ASP A 150 11.44 -5.94 -2.09
N ASN A 151 10.78 -5.53 -1.01
CA ASN A 151 9.49 -4.84 -1.09
C ASN A 151 9.63 -3.46 -1.75
N ASN A 152 10.67 -2.70 -1.42
CA ASN A 152 10.90 -1.38 -2.01
C ASN A 152 11.52 -1.44 -3.41
N ASN A 153 12.26 -2.48 -3.75
CA ASN A 153 12.71 -2.73 -5.11
C ASN A 153 11.52 -3.01 -6.04
N ALA A 154 10.56 -3.83 -5.59
CA ALA A 154 9.30 -4.03 -6.28
C ALA A 154 8.49 -2.74 -6.42
N LEU A 155 8.54 -1.84 -5.42
CA LEU A 155 7.91 -0.51 -5.47
C LEU A 155 8.48 0.33 -6.62
N VAL A 156 9.80 0.38 -6.77
CA VAL A 156 10.44 1.13 -7.88
C VAL A 156 9.94 0.61 -9.22
N ALA A 157 10.00 -0.71 -9.44
CA ALA A 157 9.53 -1.33 -10.67
C ALA A 157 8.02 -1.10 -10.93
N ALA A 158 7.20 -1.11 -9.88
CA ALA A 158 5.77 -0.83 -10.00
C ALA A 158 5.50 0.63 -10.38
N HIS A 159 6.22 1.59 -9.75
CA HIS A 159 6.07 3.02 -10.05
C HIS A 159 6.40 3.35 -11.51
N GLU A 160 7.46 2.77 -12.05
CA GLU A 160 7.85 2.95 -13.45
C GLU A 160 6.77 2.49 -14.45
N ASN A 161 5.92 1.54 -14.04
CA ASN A 161 4.87 0.94 -14.87
C ASN A 161 3.46 1.47 -14.60
N ILE A 162 3.27 2.39 -13.64
CA ILE A 162 1.96 2.94 -13.28
C ILE A 162 1.97 4.46 -13.43
N PRO A 163 1.43 5.00 -14.54
CA PRO A 163 1.53 6.43 -14.85
C PRO A 163 0.91 7.37 -13.80
N LYS A 164 -0.17 6.93 -13.14
CA LYS A 164 -0.82 7.71 -12.08
C LYS A 164 -0.38 7.24 -10.70
N SER A 165 0.93 7.28 -10.45
CA SER A 165 1.50 6.94 -9.16
C SER A 165 2.41 8.05 -8.63
N ILE A 166 2.51 8.12 -7.31
CA ILE A 166 3.42 9.01 -6.59
C ILE A 166 4.21 8.21 -5.55
N VAL A 167 5.44 8.61 -5.31
CA VAL A 167 6.32 8.02 -4.30
C VAL A 167 6.58 9.06 -3.21
N ILE A 168 6.28 8.73 -1.96
CA ILE A 168 6.37 9.65 -0.83
C ILE A 168 7.01 8.94 0.35
N SER A 169 7.93 9.59 1.06
CA SER A 169 8.48 9.05 2.30
C SER A 169 7.62 9.41 3.51
N TYR A 170 7.62 8.51 4.50
CA TYR A 170 7.03 8.79 5.81
C TYR A 170 7.55 10.10 6.42
N GLU A 171 8.86 10.33 6.31
CA GLU A 171 9.51 11.52 6.84
C GLU A 171 8.99 12.81 6.19
N ALA A 172 8.72 12.78 4.89
CA ALA A 172 8.15 13.94 4.19
C ALA A 172 6.69 14.18 4.56
N LEU A 173 5.90 13.11 4.74
CA LEU A 173 4.52 13.20 5.24
C LEU A 173 4.48 13.89 6.60
N ILE A 174 5.24 13.38 7.58
CA ILE A 174 5.26 13.92 8.95
C ILE A 174 5.78 15.37 8.98
N ALA A 175 6.79 15.68 8.15
CA ALA A 175 7.30 17.04 8.06
C ALA A 175 6.32 18.03 7.41
N GLY A 176 5.23 17.54 6.81
CA GLY A 176 4.24 18.39 6.14
C GLY A 176 4.82 19.18 4.98
N ARG A 177 5.77 18.62 4.24
CA ARG A 177 6.47 19.34 3.17
C ARG A 177 5.50 19.85 2.10
N PRO A 178 5.63 21.09 1.62
CA PRO A 178 4.68 21.68 0.65
C PRO A 178 4.50 20.86 -0.63
N GLY A 179 5.54 20.13 -1.08
CA GLY A 179 5.49 19.25 -2.24
C GLY A 179 4.51 18.09 -2.10
N ILE A 180 4.17 17.66 -0.87
CA ILE A 180 3.23 16.55 -0.64
C ILE A 180 1.85 16.87 -1.20
N ARG A 181 1.32 18.05 -0.91
CA ARG A 181 0.01 18.47 -1.48
C ARG A 181 0.02 18.47 -3.01
N ARG A 182 1.14 18.92 -3.64
CA ARG A 182 1.27 18.89 -5.10
C ARG A 182 1.29 17.45 -5.62
N ALA A 183 2.02 16.54 -4.97
CA ALA A 183 2.06 15.14 -5.35
C ALA A 183 0.67 14.50 -5.34
N PHE A 184 -0.10 14.68 -4.27
CA PHE A 184 -1.47 14.18 -4.21
C PHE A 184 -2.38 14.83 -5.27
N LYS A 185 -2.22 16.12 -5.55
CA LYS A 185 -2.97 16.83 -6.60
C LYS A 185 -2.71 16.25 -8.00
N LYS A 186 -1.49 15.80 -8.30
CA LYS A 186 -1.15 15.13 -9.58
C LYS A 186 -1.97 13.87 -9.84
N ILE A 187 -2.34 13.16 -8.79
CA ILE A 187 -3.19 11.96 -8.87
C ILE A 187 -4.66 12.25 -8.56
N GLY A 188 -5.03 13.54 -8.49
CA GLY A 188 -6.43 13.99 -8.39
C GLY A 188 -6.98 14.13 -6.98
N PHE A 189 -6.13 14.32 -5.94
CA PHE A 189 -6.58 14.46 -4.56
C PHE A 189 -6.15 15.78 -3.93
N GLN A 190 -7.08 16.40 -3.19
CA GLN A 190 -6.80 17.52 -2.31
C GLN A 190 -6.84 17.01 -0.87
N VAL A 191 -5.67 16.80 -0.27
CA VAL A 191 -5.55 16.25 1.08
C VAL A 191 -5.40 17.34 2.13
N ASP A 192 -5.99 17.10 3.31
CA ASP A 192 -5.78 17.93 4.47
C ASP A 192 -4.58 17.45 5.29
N MET A 193 -3.52 18.25 5.33
CA MET A 193 -2.32 17.93 6.12
C MET A 193 -2.54 18.12 7.64
N GLY A 194 -3.66 18.73 8.05
CA GLY A 194 -4.02 18.90 9.46
C GLY A 194 -4.34 17.59 10.19
N VAL A 195 -4.66 16.52 9.43
CA VAL A 195 -4.92 15.20 10.03
C VAL A 195 -3.64 14.52 10.55
N ILE A 196 -2.45 15.04 10.22
CA ILE A 196 -1.17 14.47 10.65
C ILE A 196 -0.89 14.87 12.09
N ARG A 197 -1.01 13.92 13.01
CA ARG A 197 -0.63 14.12 14.41
C ARG A 197 0.87 13.89 14.58
N ARG A 198 1.63 14.97 14.77
CA ARG A 198 3.10 14.90 14.92
C ARG A 198 3.56 14.22 16.20
N GLU A 199 2.74 14.20 17.21
CA GLU A 199 3.03 13.59 18.52
C GLU A 199 3.16 12.06 18.45
N GLU A 200 2.56 11.44 17.44
CA GLU A 200 2.62 9.99 17.22
C GLU A 200 3.90 9.55 16.49
N GLN A 201 4.89 10.43 16.35
CA GLN A 201 6.13 10.11 15.62
C GLN A 201 6.97 9.07 16.36
N THR A 202 7.30 8.00 15.68
CA THR A 202 8.29 7.05 16.17
C THR A 202 9.68 7.72 16.08
N GLN A 203 10.40 7.79 17.20
CA GLN A 203 11.73 8.39 17.28
C GLN A 203 12.68 7.76 16.25
N LYS A 204 13.50 8.62 15.62
CA LYS A 204 14.60 8.19 14.74
C LYS A 204 15.63 7.41 15.56
N ASN A 205 16.01 6.25 15.08
CA ASN A 205 17.10 5.48 15.67
C ASN A 205 18.27 5.40 14.68
N SER A 206 19.21 6.31 14.82
CA SER A 206 20.35 6.48 13.89
C SER A 206 21.45 5.41 14.01
N ARG A 207 21.35 4.47 14.97
CA ARG A 207 22.42 3.51 15.26
C ARG A 207 22.40 2.25 14.38
N ILE A 208 21.35 2.03 13.61
CA ILE A 208 21.26 0.84 12.73
C ILE A 208 22.00 1.12 11.43
N VAL A 209 23.05 0.36 11.18
CA VAL A 209 23.84 0.46 9.94
C VAL A 209 23.05 -0.15 8.78
N LEU A 210 22.99 0.57 7.66
CA LEU A 210 22.37 0.12 6.43
C LEU A 210 23.38 -0.61 5.56
N THR A 211 22.95 -1.65 4.85
CA THR A 211 23.76 -2.28 3.81
C THR A 211 23.98 -1.31 2.63
N ALA A 212 24.99 -1.57 1.82
CA ALA A 212 25.26 -0.75 0.64
C ALA A 212 24.06 -0.74 -0.34
N ASP A 213 23.38 -1.88 -0.48
CA ASP A 213 22.20 -2.01 -1.35
C ASP A 213 21.03 -1.21 -0.82
N GLU A 214 20.75 -1.27 0.47
CA GLU A 214 19.71 -0.46 1.10
C GLU A 214 19.98 1.03 0.95
N GLN A 215 21.23 1.45 1.09
CA GLN A 215 21.63 2.85 0.90
C GLN A 215 21.40 3.30 -0.56
N ARG A 216 21.77 2.45 -1.53
CA ARG A 216 21.55 2.73 -2.96
C ARG A 216 20.07 2.84 -3.26
N LEU A 217 19.27 1.86 -2.85
CA LEU A 217 17.82 1.85 -3.09
C LEU A 217 17.13 3.04 -2.41
N TYR A 218 17.52 3.38 -1.17
CA TYR A 218 16.94 4.53 -0.47
C TYR A 218 17.23 5.85 -1.21
N LYS A 219 18.41 6.02 -1.81
CA LYS A 219 18.74 7.19 -2.66
C LYS A 219 17.83 7.24 -3.90
N VAL A 220 17.55 6.08 -4.54
CA VAL A 220 16.61 6.00 -5.67
C VAL A 220 15.21 6.44 -5.23
N LEU A 221 14.68 5.90 -4.15
CA LEU A 221 13.38 6.26 -3.60
C LEU A 221 13.28 7.75 -3.27
N LYS A 222 14.34 8.35 -2.70
CA LYS A 222 14.40 9.80 -2.43
C LYS A 222 14.43 10.64 -3.70
N ARG A 223 14.96 10.13 -4.81
CA ARG A 223 14.89 10.79 -6.12
C ARG A 223 13.44 10.76 -6.64
N LEU A 224 12.78 9.59 -6.64
CA LEU A 224 11.39 9.43 -7.07
C LEU A 224 10.41 10.29 -6.24
N GLU A 225 10.67 10.43 -4.93
CA GLU A 225 9.92 11.35 -4.08
C GLU A 225 10.05 12.81 -4.57
N ARG A 226 11.26 13.26 -4.87
CA ARG A 226 11.48 14.63 -5.39
C ARG A 226 10.75 14.86 -6.71
N GLU A 227 10.75 13.88 -7.61
CA GLU A 227 10.04 13.92 -8.89
C GLU A 227 8.51 13.95 -8.68
N SER A 228 8.00 13.17 -7.74
CA SER A 228 6.57 13.19 -7.36
C SER A 228 6.15 14.54 -6.77
N CYS A 229 7.02 15.20 -6.00
CA CYS A 229 6.74 16.44 -5.27
C CYS A 229 6.99 17.74 -6.08
N ARG A 230 7.61 17.67 -7.24
CA ARG A 230 7.76 18.81 -8.17
C ARG A 230 6.45 19.16 -8.82
#